data_ceadf7f0e197af788ba727fc7f9b3933
#
_entry.id   ceadf7f0e197af788ba727fc7f9b3933
#
_cell.length_a   1.000
_cell.length_b   1.000
_cell.length_c   1.000
_cell.angle_alpha   90.00
_cell.angle_beta   90.00
_cell.angle_gamma   90.00
#
_symmetry.space_group_name_H-M   'P 1'
#
loop_
_entity.id
_entity.type
_entity.pdbx_description
1 polymer ?
#
loop_
_entity_poly.entity_id
_entity_poly.type
_entity_poly.pdbx_seq_one_letter_code
_entity_poly.pdbx_strand_id
1 'polypeptide(L)'
;MPFECSQCGECCSHLGLVHTIAEDYGNYRFLIRNQYSGEKTAVAVDPDKVPLFCDKSIFQERPEACPFFRYDLASAKGYCTVHLTRPSICRDYGCWRLLILTPDGKRAGRIMCQRHLASEDDALTRLFEEQINHVVEPDDKLWDERVIRVLVTAGYTVRS
;
A
#
# COMPACT_ATOMS: atom_id res chain seq x y z
N MET A 1 4.46 -7.51 -12.54
CA MET A 1 3.04 -7.67 -12.16
C MET A 1 2.45 -6.32 -11.85
N PRO A 2 1.18 -6.07 -12.18
CA PRO A 2 0.55 -4.85 -11.75
C PRO A 2 0.51 -4.81 -10.21
N PHE A 3 0.95 -3.70 -9.65
CA PHE A 3 0.94 -3.49 -8.21
C PHE A 3 -0.50 -3.43 -7.69
N GLU A 4 -0.86 -4.34 -6.80
CA GLU A 4 -2.11 -4.30 -6.06
C GLU A 4 -1.92 -3.57 -4.73
N CYS A 5 -2.48 -2.37 -4.61
CA CYS A 5 -2.49 -1.64 -3.36
C CYS A 5 -3.42 -2.32 -2.35
N SER A 6 -2.92 -2.62 -1.16
CA SER A 6 -3.73 -3.21 -0.08
C SER A 6 -4.70 -2.21 0.58
N GLN A 7 -4.65 -0.94 0.20
CA GLN A 7 -5.52 0.13 0.70
C GLN A 7 -5.46 0.32 2.24
N CYS A 8 -4.33 0.00 2.86
CA CYS A 8 -4.14 0.22 4.30
C CYS A 8 -3.92 1.69 4.68
N GLY A 9 -3.49 2.51 3.73
CA GLY A 9 -3.23 3.95 3.92
C GLY A 9 -1.91 4.30 4.60
N GLU A 10 -1.07 3.34 4.93
CA GLU A 10 0.20 3.62 5.62
C GLU A 10 1.15 4.47 4.79
N CYS A 11 1.46 4.07 3.55
CA CYS A 11 2.32 4.86 2.68
C CYS A 11 1.72 6.24 2.42
N CYS A 12 0.45 6.28 2.03
CA CYS A 12 -0.24 7.52 1.66
C CYS A 12 -0.35 8.51 2.84
N SER A 13 -0.33 8.01 4.08
CA SER A 13 -0.38 8.85 5.28
C SER A 13 0.83 9.77 5.47
N HIS A 14 1.93 9.48 4.80
CA HIS A 14 3.18 10.27 4.87
C HIS A 14 3.63 10.84 3.52
N LEU A 15 2.94 10.52 2.43
CA LEU A 15 3.32 10.97 1.09
C LEU A 15 3.04 12.45 0.82
N GLY A 16 2.39 13.15 1.72
CA GLY A 16 2.33 14.63 1.70
C GLY A 16 3.69 15.30 1.88
N LEU A 17 4.65 14.61 2.47
CA LEU A 17 6.05 15.05 2.53
C LEU A 17 6.78 14.87 1.20
N VAL A 18 6.27 14.04 0.32
CA VAL A 18 6.86 13.76 -0.99
C VAL A 18 6.11 14.49 -2.11
N HIS A 19 4.80 14.44 -2.10
CA HIS A 19 3.95 15.01 -3.13
C HIS A 19 3.29 16.30 -2.68
N THR A 20 3.46 17.36 -3.47
CA THR A 20 2.75 18.62 -3.29
C THR A 20 1.97 18.99 -4.54
N ILE A 21 0.87 19.70 -4.37
CA ILE A 21 0.13 20.29 -5.48
C ILE A 21 0.89 21.53 -5.95
N ALA A 22 1.44 21.45 -7.18
CA ALA A 22 2.12 22.58 -7.81
C ALA A 22 1.14 23.54 -8.48
N GLU A 23 0.12 22.99 -9.14
CA GLU A 23 -0.91 23.77 -9.83
C GLU A 23 -2.28 23.10 -9.70
N ASP A 24 -3.32 23.92 -9.61
CA ASP A 24 -4.72 23.51 -9.67
C ASP A 24 -5.31 24.04 -10.98
N TYR A 25 -5.67 23.11 -11.88
CA TYR A 25 -6.23 23.46 -13.19
C TYR A 25 -7.75 23.60 -13.18
N GLY A 26 -8.39 23.39 -12.03
CA GLY A 26 -9.84 23.31 -11.93
C GLY A 26 -10.41 21.97 -12.40
N ASN A 27 -11.70 21.74 -12.18
CA ASN A 27 -12.38 20.49 -12.53
C ASN A 27 -11.70 19.22 -11.99
N TYR A 28 -11.17 19.32 -10.76
CA TYR A 28 -10.46 18.20 -10.11
C TYR A 28 -9.23 17.70 -10.86
N ARG A 29 -8.56 18.59 -11.60
CA ARG A 29 -7.28 18.33 -12.25
C ARG A 29 -6.17 19.12 -11.56
N PHE A 30 -5.05 18.46 -11.34
CA PHE A 30 -3.93 19.03 -10.60
C PHE A 30 -2.59 18.65 -11.24
N LEU A 31 -1.58 19.47 -11.02
CA LEU A 31 -0.18 19.12 -11.26
C LEU A 31 0.46 18.81 -9.92
N ILE A 32 0.94 17.58 -9.75
CA ILE A 32 1.70 17.15 -8.57
C ILE A 32 3.19 17.29 -8.86
N ARG A 33 3.93 17.75 -7.86
CA ARG A 33 5.39 17.72 -7.87
C ARG A 33 5.91 16.80 -6.78
N ASN A 34 6.85 15.94 -7.14
CA ASN A 34 7.65 15.19 -6.18
C ASN A 34 8.75 16.12 -5.65
N GLN A 35 8.78 16.33 -4.34
CA GLN A 35 9.72 17.27 -3.68
C GLN A 35 11.19 16.83 -3.78
N TYR A 36 11.45 15.54 -3.92
CA TYR A 36 12.80 14.98 -3.95
C TYR A 36 13.33 14.83 -5.37
N SER A 37 12.55 14.29 -6.28
CA SER A 37 12.98 14.09 -7.66
C SER A 37 12.70 15.28 -8.57
N GLY A 38 11.77 16.17 -8.19
CA GLY A 38 11.30 17.26 -9.01
C GLY A 38 10.33 16.83 -10.13
N GLU A 39 10.03 15.53 -10.24
CA GLU A 39 9.09 15.01 -11.23
C GLU A 39 7.72 15.65 -11.07
N LYS A 40 7.12 16.07 -12.18
CA LYS A 40 5.78 16.64 -12.22
C LYS A 40 4.85 15.69 -12.96
N THR A 41 3.69 15.43 -12.36
CA THR A 41 2.67 14.53 -12.92
C THR A 41 1.32 15.23 -12.94
N ALA A 42 0.68 15.27 -14.09
CA ALA A 42 -0.71 15.72 -14.21
C ALA A 42 -1.63 14.59 -13.73
N VAL A 43 -2.50 14.90 -12.78
CA VAL A 43 -3.46 13.96 -12.21
C VAL A 43 -4.86 14.52 -12.27
N ALA A 44 -5.84 13.61 -12.29
CA ALA A 44 -7.25 13.94 -12.17
C ALA A 44 -7.91 13.05 -11.12
N VAL A 45 -8.78 13.63 -10.32
CA VAL A 45 -9.58 12.85 -9.37
C VAL A 45 -10.47 11.89 -10.15
N ASP A 46 -10.45 10.62 -9.77
CA ASP A 46 -11.28 9.60 -10.38
C ASP A 46 -12.76 9.98 -10.22
N PRO A 47 -13.60 9.89 -11.27
CA PRO A 47 -14.97 10.41 -11.24
C PRO A 47 -15.84 9.84 -10.11
N ASP A 48 -15.65 8.58 -9.77
CA ASP A 48 -16.37 7.89 -8.69
C ASP A 48 -15.89 8.29 -7.28
N LYS A 49 -14.76 8.98 -7.18
CA LYS A 49 -14.12 9.37 -5.91
C LYS A 49 -14.21 10.87 -5.60
N VAL A 50 -14.89 11.65 -6.45
CA VAL A 50 -15.04 13.09 -6.22
C VAL A 50 -15.72 13.40 -4.87
N PRO A 51 -16.81 12.73 -4.46
CA PRO A 51 -17.40 12.99 -3.15
C PRO A 51 -16.45 12.68 -1.99
N LEU A 52 -15.68 11.60 -2.10
CA LEU A 52 -14.69 11.23 -1.09
C LEU A 52 -13.53 12.26 -1.05
N PHE A 53 -13.09 12.73 -2.20
CA PHE A 53 -12.04 13.75 -2.31
C PHE A 53 -12.42 15.06 -1.62
N CYS A 54 -13.68 15.46 -1.66
CA CYS A 54 -14.17 16.68 -1.02
C CYS A 54 -14.15 16.62 0.52
N ASP A 55 -14.13 15.42 1.10
CA ASP A 55 -13.97 15.23 2.56
C ASP A 55 -12.49 15.33 2.94
N LYS A 56 -12.14 16.41 3.62
CA LYS A 56 -10.74 16.69 4.04
C LYS A 56 -10.47 16.37 5.52
N SER A 57 -11.38 15.66 6.18
CA SER A 57 -11.25 15.34 7.61
C SER A 57 -10.00 14.54 7.96
N ILE A 58 -9.48 13.74 7.02
CA ILE A 58 -8.25 12.94 7.19
C ILE A 58 -7.04 13.79 7.61
N PHE A 59 -6.95 15.04 7.17
CA PHE A 59 -5.82 15.91 7.47
C PHE A 59 -5.80 16.41 8.91
N GLN A 60 -6.90 16.26 9.66
CA GLN A 60 -6.91 16.54 11.10
C GLN A 60 -6.14 15.49 11.88
N GLU A 61 -6.27 14.22 11.49
CA GLU A 61 -5.58 13.09 12.12
C GLU A 61 -4.21 12.81 11.51
N ARG A 62 -4.08 13.02 10.21
CA ARG A 62 -2.89 12.72 9.41
C ARG A 62 -2.49 13.91 8.54
N PRO A 63 -1.91 14.97 9.14
CA PRO A 63 -1.58 16.21 8.42
C PRO A 63 -0.52 16.01 7.32
N GLU A 64 0.29 14.97 7.42
CA GLU A 64 1.33 14.61 6.45
C GLU A 64 0.84 13.68 5.34
N ALA A 65 -0.46 13.41 5.28
CA ALA A 65 -1.03 12.55 4.25
C ALA A 65 -0.87 13.15 2.85
N CYS A 66 -0.77 12.27 1.86
CA CYS A 66 -0.84 12.68 0.46
C CYS A 66 -2.09 13.52 0.21
N PRO A 67 -2.02 14.65 -0.53
CA PRO A 67 -3.17 15.51 -0.79
C PRO A 67 -4.38 14.80 -1.39
N PHE A 68 -4.16 13.66 -2.04
CA PHE A 68 -5.21 12.86 -2.70
C PHE A 68 -5.63 11.62 -1.91
N PHE A 69 -4.99 11.36 -0.78
CA PHE A 69 -5.38 10.26 0.09
C PHE A 69 -6.66 10.60 0.88
N ARG A 70 -7.57 9.65 0.92
CA ARG A 70 -8.78 9.71 1.76
C ARG A 70 -9.00 8.35 2.42
N TYR A 71 -9.62 8.37 3.59
CA TYR A 71 -9.96 7.16 4.31
C TYR A 71 -11.47 7.06 4.46
N ASP A 72 -12.03 5.93 4.04
CA ASP A 72 -13.45 5.65 4.19
C ASP A 72 -13.68 4.79 5.43
N LEU A 73 -14.31 5.36 6.45
CA LEU A 73 -14.62 4.67 7.70
C LEU A 73 -15.61 3.51 7.51
N ALA A 74 -16.54 3.64 6.56
CA ALA A 74 -17.55 2.62 6.32
C ALA A 74 -16.93 1.32 5.77
N SER A 75 -15.98 1.42 4.86
CA SER A 75 -15.27 0.27 4.28
C SER A 75 -13.96 -0.08 5.02
N ALA A 76 -13.52 0.77 5.96
CA ALA A 76 -12.22 0.68 6.65
C ALA A 76 -11.04 0.59 5.68
N LYS A 77 -11.08 1.39 4.61
CA LYS A 77 -10.06 1.39 3.55
C LYS A 77 -9.54 2.79 3.25
N GLY A 78 -8.25 2.85 2.94
CA GLY A 78 -7.63 4.02 2.35
C GLY A 78 -7.82 4.03 0.83
N TYR A 79 -8.10 5.21 0.28
CA TYR A 79 -8.28 5.41 -1.16
C TYR A 79 -7.32 6.46 -1.71
N CYS A 80 -6.68 6.13 -2.82
CA CYS A 80 -6.05 7.11 -3.68
C CYS A 80 -7.11 7.67 -4.62
N THR A 81 -7.47 8.94 -4.45
CA THR A 81 -8.53 9.57 -5.27
C THR A 81 -8.09 9.89 -6.71
N VAL A 82 -6.80 9.79 -7.00
CA VAL A 82 -6.21 9.92 -8.34
C VAL A 82 -5.60 8.61 -8.83
N HIS A 83 -6.14 7.48 -8.43
CA HIS A 83 -5.57 6.15 -8.66
C HIS A 83 -5.25 5.88 -10.12
N LEU A 84 -6.14 6.26 -11.04
CA LEU A 84 -5.96 6.04 -12.48
C LEU A 84 -4.81 6.87 -13.08
N THR A 85 -4.53 8.03 -12.51
CA THR A 85 -3.52 8.99 -13.02
C THR A 85 -2.34 9.19 -12.09
N ARG A 86 -2.23 8.38 -11.03
CA ARG A 86 -1.21 8.52 -9.99
C ARG A 86 0.22 8.57 -10.54
N PRO A 87 1.14 9.26 -9.84
CA PRO A 87 2.54 9.34 -10.24
C PRO A 87 3.22 7.97 -10.38
N SER A 88 4.31 7.93 -11.15
CA SER A 88 5.09 6.69 -11.39
C SER A 88 5.54 6.02 -10.10
N ILE A 89 6.05 6.77 -9.13
CA ILE A 89 6.47 6.22 -7.83
C ILE A 89 5.33 5.45 -7.13
N CYS A 90 4.09 5.91 -7.25
CA CYS A 90 2.93 5.23 -6.67
C CYS A 90 2.52 3.97 -7.44
N ARG A 91 2.92 3.85 -8.71
CA ARG A 91 2.69 2.65 -9.53
C ARG A 91 3.76 1.61 -9.31
N ASP A 92 5.00 2.05 -9.15
CA ASP A 92 6.19 1.20 -9.08
C ASP A 92 6.49 0.74 -7.65
N TYR A 93 5.95 1.45 -6.64
CA TYR A 93 6.16 1.11 -5.25
C TYR A 93 5.45 -0.17 -4.86
N GLY A 94 6.20 -1.22 -4.59
CA GLY A 94 5.70 -2.49 -4.07
C GLY A 94 5.59 -2.45 -2.55
N CYS A 95 4.38 -2.35 -1.99
CA CYS A 95 4.20 -2.35 -0.55
C CYS A 95 4.28 -3.74 0.08
N TRP A 96 4.29 -4.79 -0.71
CA TRP A 96 4.47 -6.15 -0.24
C TRP A 96 5.37 -6.97 -1.18
N ARG A 97 6.12 -7.86 -0.58
CA ARG A 97 6.93 -8.88 -1.26
C ARG A 97 6.11 -10.16 -1.45
N LEU A 98 5.41 -10.57 -0.39
CA LEU A 98 4.50 -11.71 -0.38
C LEU A 98 3.16 -11.27 0.21
N LEU A 99 2.08 -11.52 -0.52
CA LEU A 99 0.72 -11.37 -0.03
C LEU A 99 0.21 -12.73 0.44
N ILE A 100 -0.26 -12.81 1.69
CA ILE A 100 -0.67 -14.04 2.33
C ILE A 100 -2.18 -14.04 2.49
N LEU A 101 -2.82 -15.06 1.92
CA LEU A 101 -4.25 -15.23 1.95
C LEU A 101 -4.63 -16.50 2.74
N THR A 102 -5.77 -16.43 3.42
CA THR A 102 -6.40 -17.61 4.01
C THR A 102 -6.87 -18.59 2.93
N PRO A 103 -7.20 -19.86 3.27
CA PRO A 103 -7.71 -20.82 2.29
C PRO A 103 -8.98 -20.37 1.57
N ASP A 104 -9.80 -19.51 2.20
CA ASP A 104 -11.01 -18.93 1.61
C ASP A 104 -10.74 -17.61 0.83
N GLY A 105 -9.46 -17.26 0.63
CA GLY A 105 -9.05 -16.14 -0.20
C GLY A 105 -9.08 -14.77 0.47
N LYS A 106 -9.30 -14.70 1.78
CA LYS A 106 -9.22 -13.45 2.55
C LYS A 106 -7.77 -13.11 2.87
N ARG A 107 -7.48 -11.82 2.98
CA ARG A 107 -6.15 -11.38 3.39
C ARG A 107 -5.86 -11.76 4.84
N ALA A 108 -4.80 -12.54 5.05
CA ALA A 108 -4.27 -12.88 6.37
C ALA A 108 -3.14 -11.91 6.79
N GLY A 109 -2.33 -11.49 5.83
CA GLY A 109 -1.23 -10.57 6.07
C GLY A 109 -0.37 -10.36 4.82
N ARG A 110 0.74 -9.66 5.00
CA ARG A 110 1.72 -9.44 3.96
C ARG A 110 3.12 -9.37 4.55
N ILE A 111 4.08 -9.81 3.78
CA ILE A 111 5.50 -9.59 4.09
C ILE A 111 5.97 -8.40 3.26
N MET A 112 6.49 -7.39 3.95
CA MET A 112 7.02 -6.16 3.33
C MET A 112 8.38 -6.40 2.71
N CYS A 113 8.85 -5.46 1.91
CA CYS A 113 10.14 -5.57 1.22
C CYS A 113 11.33 -5.82 2.16
N GLN A 114 11.30 -5.29 3.38
CA GLN A 114 12.31 -5.52 4.41
C GLN A 114 12.09 -6.80 5.23
N ARG A 115 11.30 -7.75 4.72
CA ARG A 115 10.99 -9.02 5.37
C ARG A 115 10.18 -8.87 6.68
N HIS A 116 9.54 -7.73 6.86
CA HIS A 116 8.67 -7.47 8.01
C HIS A 116 7.24 -7.97 7.72
N LEU A 117 6.64 -8.67 8.70
CA LEU A 117 5.26 -9.13 8.61
C LEU A 117 4.31 -8.04 9.11
N ALA A 118 3.34 -7.67 8.28
CA ALA A 118 2.12 -6.97 8.69
C ALA A 118 0.96 -7.98 8.64
N SER A 119 0.48 -8.41 9.80
CA SER A 119 -0.51 -9.49 9.92
C SER A 119 -1.84 -8.98 10.45
N GLU A 120 -2.92 -9.57 9.93
CA GLU A 120 -4.29 -9.42 10.42
C GLU A 120 -4.81 -10.74 11.05
N ASP A 121 -3.93 -11.74 11.18
CA ASP A 121 -4.23 -13.09 11.67
C ASP A 121 -3.23 -13.48 12.75
N ASP A 122 -3.71 -13.74 13.96
CA ASP A 122 -2.86 -14.11 15.11
C ASP A 122 -2.14 -15.45 14.90
N ALA A 123 -2.75 -16.39 14.21
CA ALA A 123 -2.12 -17.67 13.87
C ALA A 123 -0.94 -17.47 12.91
N LEU A 124 -1.09 -16.57 11.93
CA LEU A 124 -0.01 -16.20 11.02
C LEU A 124 1.13 -15.51 11.76
N THR A 125 0.82 -14.61 12.68
CA THR A 125 1.83 -13.92 13.51
C THR A 125 2.67 -14.92 14.29
N ARG A 126 2.05 -15.88 14.93
CA ARG A 126 2.75 -16.95 15.67
C ARG A 126 3.59 -17.82 14.75
N LEU A 127 3.06 -18.25 13.62
CA LEU A 127 3.79 -19.04 12.63
C LEU A 127 5.04 -18.29 12.14
N PHE A 128 4.91 -17.00 11.87
CA PHE A 128 6.03 -16.16 11.43
C PHE A 128 7.12 -16.07 12.50
N GLU A 129 6.77 -15.81 13.75
CA GLU A 129 7.71 -15.71 14.85
C GLU A 129 8.44 -17.04 15.11
N GLU A 130 7.72 -18.15 15.04
CA GLU A 130 8.27 -19.48 15.35
C GLU A 130 9.11 -20.07 14.21
N GLN A 131 8.72 -19.85 12.95
CA GLN A 131 9.31 -20.60 11.83
C GLN A 131 9.95 -19.71 10.75
N ILE A 132 9.63 -18.44 10.66
CA ILE A 132 10.09 -17.58 9.58
C ILE A 132 11.09 -16.52 10.05
N ASN A 133 10.84 -15.92 11.20
CA ASN A 133 11.65 -14.81 11.72
C ASN A 133 13.13 -15.18 11.92
N HIS A 134 13.43 -16.45 12.09
CA HIS A 134 14.78 -16.96 12.30
C HIS A 134 15.47 -17.47 11.04
N VAL A 135 14.81 -17.41 9.90
CA VAL A 135 15.39 -17.85 8.61
C VAL A 135 16.50 -16.90 8.21
N VAL A 136 17.73 -17.43 8.23
CA VAL A 136 18.90 -16.69 7.77
C VAL A 136 19.19 -17.11 6.33
N GLU A 137 18.81 -16.27 5.38
CA GLU A 137 19.08 -16.45 3.96
C GLU A 137 19.31 -15.07 3.35
N PRO A 138 20.56 -14.76 2.92
CA PRO A 138 20.88 -13.47 2.31
C PRO A 138 20.23 -13.24 0.95
N ASP A 139 20.05 -14.31 0.17
CA ASP A 139 19.42 -14.23 -1.14
C ASP A 139 17.91 -14.11 -0.99
N ASP A 140 17.35 -13.04 -1.54
CA ASP A 140 15.95 -12.71 -1.41
C ASP A 140 15.03 -13.75 -2.07
N LYS A 141 15.42 -14.29 -3.21
CA LYS A 141 14.63 -15.29 -3.93
C LYS A 141 14.58 -16.62 -3.17
N LEU A 142 15.72 -17.05 -2.66
CA LEU A 142 15.79 -18.27 -1.85
C LEU A 142 15.05 -18.11 -0.52
N TRP A 143 15.11 -16.93 0.07
CA TRP A 143 14.33 -16.62 1.26
C TRP A 143 12.83 -16.70 0.98
N ASP A 144 12.36 -16.07 -0.11
CA ASP A 144 10.96 -16.12 -0.52
C ASP A 144 10.48 -17.56 -0.74
N GLU A 145 11.26 -18.38 -1.43
CA GLU A 145 10.94 -19.80 -1.68
C GLU A 145 10.78 -20.59 -0.38
N ARG A 146 11.65 -20.36 0.60
CA ARG A 146 11.57 -21.01 1.91
C ARG A 146 10.31 -20.58 2.67
N VAL A 147 10.04 -19.29 2.70
CA VAL A 147 8.90 -18.71 3.40
C VAL A 147 7.60 -19.17 2.77
N ILE A 148 7.49 -19.16 1.45
CA ILE A 148 6.31 -19.65 0.72
C ILE A 148 6.04 -21.12 1.09
N ARG A 149 7.08 -21.94 1.16
CA ARG A 149 6.94 -23.36 1.54
C ARG A 149 6.37 -23.53 2.94
N VAL A 150 6.84 -22.76 3.91
CA VAL A 150 6.33 -22.76 5.29
C VAL A 150 4.86 -22.35 5.32
N LEU A 151 4.51 -21.26 4.65
CA LEU A 151 3.15 -20.71 4.62
C LEU A 151 2.17 -21.66 3.93
N VAL A 152 2.54 -22.23 2.80
CA VAL A 152 1.71 -23.18 2.05
C VAL A 152 1.50 -24.46 2.86
N THR A 153 2.52 -24.97 3.53
CA THR A 153 2.42 -26.14 4.41
C THR A 153 1.46 -25.88 5.57
N ALA A 154 1.39 -24.64 6.06
CA ALA A 154 0.46 -24.23 7.12
C ALA A 154 -0.97 -23.96 6.61
N GLY A 155 -1.23 -24.07 5.31
CA GLY A 155 -2.56 -23.92 4.71
C GLY A 155 -2.86 -22.56 4.09
N TYR A 156 -1.90 -21.63 4.06
CA TYR A 156 -2.07 -20.33 3.41
C TYR A 156 -1.84 -20.40 1.91
N THR A 157 -2.46 -19.47 1.18
CA THR A 157 -2.13 -19.19 -0.22
C THR A 157 -1.24 -17.96 -0.28
N VAL A 158 -0.20 -18.00 -1.10
CA VAL A 158 0.78 -16.91 -1.21
C VAL A 158 0.83 -16.39 -2.65
N ARG A 159 0.78 -15.08 -2.79
CA ARG A 159 1.07 -14.38 -4.05
C ARG A 159 2.42 -13.66 -3.93
N SER A 160 3.23 -13.81 -4.94
CA SER A 160 4.55 -13.15 -5.06
C SER A 160 4.62 -12.25 -6.28
#